data_8c70e3536ad603deca8c3a69d46f96d4
#
_entry.id   8c70e3536ad603deca8c3a69d46f96d4
#
_cell.length_a   1.000
_cell.length_b   1.000
_cell.length_c   1.000
_cell.angle_alpha   90.00
_cell.angle_beta   90.00
_cell.angle_gamma   90.00
#
_symmetry.space_group_name_H-M   'P 1'
#
loop_
_entity.id
_entity.type
_entity.pdbx_description
1 polymer ?
#
loop_
_entity_poly.entity_id
_entity_poly.type
_entity_poly.pdbx_seq_one_letter_code
_entity_poly.pdbx_strand_id
1 'polypeptide(L)'
;KRFQESITMAYHTFHGVETRIVRIFNTYGPRMRLNDGRVIPAFIGQALRGEDLTVFGDGSQTRSFCYVTDQVEGIYRLLLSDYHLPVNIGNPDEITISDFAEEIIKLTGTTQKVIYKDLPVNDPMQRQPDITKAKEILGWTAKVKREEGMKITYEYFKSLSPEELAKEEHKDFSKYIY
;
A
#
# COMPACT_ATOMS: atom_id res chain seq x y z
N LYS A 1 -1.14 10.92 -13.01
CA LYS A 1 -0.53 11.53 -11.80
C LYS A 1 0.42 12.68 -12.12
N ARG A 2 1.32 12.59 -13.12
CA ARG A 2 2.21 13.71 -13.51
C ARG A 2 1.45 14.98 -13.86
N PHE A 3 0.37 14.86 -14.64
CA PHE A 3 -0.48 16.00 -14.97
C PHE A 3 -1.09 16.66 -13.73
N GLN A 4 -1.51 15.87 -12.73
CA GLN A 4 -2.05 16.40 -11.47
C GLN A 4 -1.00 17.22 -10.70
N GLU A 5 0.26 16.77 -10.64
CA GLU A 5 1.34 17.53 -10.00
C GLU A 5 1.59 18.85 -10.76
N SER A 6 1.65 18.81 -12.10
CA SER A 6 1.88 20.00 -12.92
C SER A 6 0.77 21.05 -12.76
N ILE A 7 -0.51 20.64 -12.78
CA ILE A 7 -1.61 21.57 -12.59
C ILE A 7 -1.66 22.14 -11.17
N THR A 8 -1.35 21.33 -10.14
CA THR A 8 -1.27 21.80 -8.76
C THR A 8 -0.18 22.86 -8.60
N MET A 9 1.00 22.64 -9.19
CA MET A 9 2.09 23.64 -9.20
C MET A 9 1.72 24.90 -9.97
N ALA A 10 1.00 24.79 -11.11
CA ALA A 10 0.54 25.95 -11.85
C ALA A 10 -0.41 26.82 -11.01
N TYR A 11 -1.36 26.23 -10.29
CA TYR A 11 -2.24 26.97 -9.39
C TYR A 11 -1.47 27.66 -8.25
N HIS A 12 -0.45 27.00 -7.70
CA HIS A 12 0.43 27.64 -6.73
C HIS A 12 1.15 28.85 -7.34
N THR A 13 1.80 28.67 -8.49
CA THR A 13 2.67 29.69 -9.11
C THR A 13 1.88 30.86 -9.66
N PHE A 14 0.76 30.62 -10.35
CA PHE A 14 0.03 31.67 -11.06
C PHE A 14 -1.13 32.28 -10.29
N HIS A 15 -1.64 31.58 -9.28
CA HIS A 15 -2.81 32.01 -8.52
C HIS A 15 -2.54 32.14 -7.02
N GLY A 16 -1.32 31.88 -6.55
CA GLY A 16 -0.94 32.00 -5.15
C GLY A 16 -1.65 31.02 -4.21
N VAL A 17 -2.17 29.90 -4.74
CA VAL A 17 -2.86 28.89 -3.93
C VAL A 17 -1.82 28.13 -3.09
N GLU A 18 -2.04 28.08 -1.79
CA GLU A 18 -1.22 27.27 -0.88
C GLU A 18 -1.45 25.77 -1.12
N THR A 19 -0.49 25.12 -1.76
CA THR A 19 -0.58 23.71 -2.15
C THR A 19 0.47 22.86 -1.46
N ARG A 20 0.15 21.58 -1.25
CA ARG A 20 1.09 20.55 -0.79
C ARG A 20 0.90 19.30 -1.67
N ILE A 21 2.00 18.73 -2.14
CA ILE A 21 1.96 17.58 -3.05
C ILE A 21 2.61 16.39 -2.37
N VAL A 22 1.80 15.38 -2.05
CA VAL A 22 2.28 14.11 -1.52
C VAL A 22 2.27 13.03 -2.60
N ARG A 23 3.34 12.25 -2.68
CA ARG A 23 3.39 10.98 -3.41
C ARG A 23 3.28 9.83 -2.41
N ILE A 24 2.10 9.23 -2.36
CA ILE A 24 1.77 8.13 -1.45
C ILE A 24 2.25 6.83 -2.05
N PHE A 25 3.03 6.05 -1.28
CA PHE A 25 3.45 4.69 -1.62
C PHE A 25 2.50 3.66 -1.00
N ASN A 26 2.76 2.35 -1.23
CA ASN A 26 1.86 1.30 -0.80
C ASN A 26 1.58 1.39 0.70
N THR A 27 0.35 1.75 1.02
CA THR A 27 -0.12 1.91 2.39
C THR A 27 -0.98 0.72 2.77
N TYR A 28 -0.83 0.23 4.00
CA TYR A 28 -1.63 -0.87 4.54
C TYR A 28 -2.06 -0.60 5.99
N GLY A 29 -3.05 -1.35 6.44
CA GLY A 29 -3.58 -1.28 7.80
C GLY A 29 -4.99 -1.82 7.91
N PRO A 30 -5.60 -1.75 9.09
CA PRO A 30 -7.02 -2.07 9.29
C PRO A 30 -7.93 -1.27 8.34
N ARG A 31 -9.12 -1.82 8.07
CA ARG A 31 -10.16 -1.23 7.21
C ARG A 31 -9.81 -1.14 5.72
N MET A 32 -8.75 -1.80 5.27
CA MET A 32 -8.58 -2.04 3.84
C MET A 32 -9.72 -2.93 3.32
N ARG A 33 -10.09 -2.75 2.06
CA ARG A 33 -11.02 -3.66 1.40
C ARG A 33 -10.29 -4.92 0.97
N LEU A 34 -10.85 -6.10 1.26
CA LEU A 34 -10.25 -7.39 0.90
C LEU A 34 -10.06 -7.55 -0.61
N ASN A 35 -10.97 -6.99 -1.40
CA ASN A 35 -11.02 -7.17 -2.86
C ASN A 35 -10.64 -5.90 -3.62
N ASP A 36 -9.66 -5.15 -3.13
CA ASP A 36 -9.18 -3.94 -3.82
C ASP A 36 -8.02 -4.19 -4.81
N GLY A 37 -7.65 -5.46 -4.99
CA GLY A 37 -6.60 -5.90 -5.91
C GLY A 37 -5.17 -5.73 -5.39
N ARG A 38 -4.99 -5.28 -4.15
CA ARG A 38 -3.65 -5.15 -3.54
C ARG A 38 -3.24 -6.44 -2.84
N VAL A 39 -1.93 -6.71 -2.83
CA VAL A 39 -1.35 -7.98 -2.35
C VAL A 39 -1.65 -8.27 -0.87
N ILE A 40 -1.57 -7.27 0.02
CA ILE A 40 -1.79 -7.48 1.47
C ILE A 40 -3.20 -7.99 1.76
N PRO A 41 -4.28 -7.28 1.38
CA PRO A 41 -5.63 -7.79 1.62
C PRO A 41 -5.92 -9.08 0.85
N ALA A 42 -5.33 -9.26 -0.35
CA ALA A 42 -5.50 -10.49 -1.13
C ALA A 42 -4.93 -11.71 -0.37
N PHE A 43 -3.68 -11.64 0.09
CA PHE A 43 -3.04 -12.76 0.79
C PHE A 43 -3.71 -13.06 2.13
N ILE A 44 -4.03 -12.02 2.93
CA ILE A 44 -4.74 -12.23 4.19
C ILE A 44 -6.13 -12.81 3.95
N GLY A 45 -6.86 -12.29 2.97
CA GLY A 45 -8.19 -12.79 2.62
C GLY A 45 -8.16 -14.24 2.15
N GLN A 46 -7.22 -14.60 1.28
CA GLN A 46 -7.01 -15.98 0.81
C GLN A 46 -6.69 -16.91 2.00
N ALA A 47 -5.75 -16.52 2.86
CA ALA A 47 -5.41 -17.33 4.03
C ALA A 47 -6.61 -17.54 4.97
N LEU A 48 -7.42 -16.50 5.22
CA LEU A 48 -8.61 -16.58 6.09
C LEU A 48 -9.76 -17.41 5.50
N ARG A 49 -9.87 -17.46 4.17
CA ARG A 49 -10.86 -18.30 3.46
C ARG A 49 -10.38 -19.73 3.20
N GLY A 50 -9.13 -20.07 3.57
CA GLY A 50 -8.54 -21.37 3.29
C GLY A 50 -8.21 -21.59 1.81
N GLU A 51 -7.90 -20.51 1.09
CA GLU A 51 -7.49 -20.51 -0.32
C GLU A 51 -5.96 -20.41 -0.43
N ASP A 52 -5.40 -20.99 -1.51
CA ASP A 52 -3.97 -20.85 -1.80
C ASP A 52 -3.60 -19.40 -2.11
N LEU A 53 -2.42 -18.96 -1.66
CA LEU A 53 -1.93 -17.60 -1.87
C LEU A 53 -1.43 -17.44 -3.32
N THR A 54 -2.00 -16.50 -4.05
CA THR A 54 -1.69 -16.27 -5.46
C THR A 54 -0.57 -15.25 -5.63
N VAL A 55 0.60 -15.71 -6.06
CA VAL A 55 1.74 -14.87 -6.47
C VAL A 55 1.74 -14.73 -7.99
N PHE A 56 1.82 -13.50 -8.49
CA PHE A 56 1.96 -13.24 -9.92
C PHE A 56 3.44 -13.18 -10.33
N GLY A 57 3.77 -13.76 -11.49
CA GLY A 57 5.16 -13.95 -11.91
C GLY A 57 5.88 -14.99 -11.06
N ASP A 58 7.19 -14.85 -10.91
CA ASP A 58 8.04 -15.69 -10.07
C ASP A 58 8.14 -15.21 -8.62
N GLY A 59 7.50 -14.08 -8.30
CA GLY A 59 7.51 -13.47 -6.97
C GLY A 59 8.79 -12.71 -6.62
N SER A 60 9.72 -12.54 -7.56
CA SER A 60 10.97 -11.78 -7.37
C SER A 60 10.76 -10.26 -7.32
N GLN A 61 9.63 -9.77 -7.83
CA GLN A 61 9.29 -8.35 -7.77
C GLN A 61 9.21 -7.87 -6.31
N THR A 62 9.76 -6.68 -6.05
CA THR A 62 9.80 -6.12 -4.70
C THR A 62 8.73 -5.06 -4.48
N ARG A 63 8.26 -4.98 -3.25
CA ARG A 63 7.37 -3.91 -2.78
C ARG A 63 7.85 -3.42 -1.42
N SER A 64 7.50 -2.18 -1.12
CA SER A 64 7.64 -1.62 0.22
C SER A 64 6.27 -1.22 0.75
N PHE A 65 6.02 -1.44 2.02
CA PHE A 65 4.71 -1.25 2.64
C PHE A 65 4.82 -0.30 3.83
N CYS A 66 4.04 0.78 3.81
CA CYS A 66 3.97 1.77 4.87
C CYS A 66 2.70 1.57 5.70
N TYR A 67 2.84 1.46 7.01
CA TYR A 67 1.68 1.34 7.88
C TYR A 67 0.86 2.63 7.89
N VAL A 68 -0.45 2.51 7.98
CA VAL A 68 -1.39 3.63 7.77
C VAL A 68 -1.16 4.80 8.72
N THR A 69 -0.78 4.56 9.99
CA THR A 69 -0.53 5.66 10.94
C THR A 69 0.70 6.47 10.57
N ASP A 70 1.77 5.82 10.12
CA ASP A 70 2.97 6.51 9.62
C ASP A 70 2.65 7.32 8.37
N GLN A 71 1.86 6.74 7.46
CA GLN A 71 1.43 7.44 6.25
C GLN A 71 0.63 8.70 6.56
N VAL A 72 -0.33 8.60 7.51
CA VAL A 72 -1.16 9.75 7.95
C VAL A 72 -0.29 10.80 8.63
N GLU A 73 0.63 10.41 9.51
CA GLU A 73 1.57 11.35 10.15
C GLU A 73 2.40 12.11 9.12
N GLY A 74 2.92 11.42 8.10
CA GLY A 74 3.71 12.05 7.04
C GLY A 74 2.89 13.05 6.22
N ILE A 75 1.66 12.71 5.85
CA ILE A 75 0.73 13.61 5.15
C ILE A 75 0.41 14.84 6.02
N TYR A 76 0.13 14.63 7.31
CA TYR A 76 -0.19 15.71 8.24
C TYR A 76 0.98 16.67 8.43
N ARG A 77 2.20 16.19 8.59
CA ARG A 77 3.41 17.03 8.68
C ARG A 77 3.63 17.83 7.40
N LEU A 78 3.42 17.21 6.22
CA LEU A 78 3.51 17.92 4.94
C LEU A 78 2.45 19.02 4.82
N LEU A 79 1.22 18.74 5.24
CA LEU A 79 0.13 19.73 5.23
C LEU A 79 0.49 20.99 6.05
N LEU A 80 1.14 20.80 7.19
CA LEU A 80 1.52 21.89 8.09
C LEU A 80 2.86 22.56 7.72
N SER A 81 3.59 22.04 6.74
CA SER A 81 4.86 22.62 6.28
C SER A 81 4.63 23.73 5.25
N ASP A 82 5.68 24.53 5.00
CA ASP A 82 5.68 25.52 3.91
C ASP A 82 6.28 24.99 2.61
N TYR A 83 6.38 23.66 2.47
CA TYR A 83 7.03 23.03 1.33
C TYR A 83 6.03 22.68 0.23
N HIS A 84 6.17 23.24 -0.98
CA HIS A 84 5.22 23.14 -2.08
C HIS A 84 5.56 22.06 -3.12
N LEU A 85 6.83 21.61 -3.17
CA LEU A 85 7.23 20.59 -4.13
C LEU A 85 6.83 19.17 -3.69
N PRO A 86 6.78 18.19 -4.62
CA PRO A 86 6.40 16.83 -4.28
C PRO A 86 7.31 16.17 -3.24
N VAL A 87 6.68 15.53 -2.24
CA VAL A 87 7.36 14.74 -1.20
C VAL A 87 6.83 13.31 -1.22
N ASN A 88 7.73 12.34 -1.29
CA ASN A 88 7.38 10.93 -1.16
C ASN A 88 7.17 10.60 0.32
N ILE A 89 6.03 9.97 0.63
CA ILE A 89 5.71 9.42 1.96
C ILE A 89 5.49 7.92 1.80
N GLY A 90 6.31 7.12 2.46
CA GLY A 90 6.29 5.66 2.38
C GLY A 90 7.42 5.04 3.20
N ASN A 91 7.41 3.73 3.35
CA ASN A 91 8.48 2.99 4.01
C ASN A 91 9.48 2.49 2.95
N PRO A 92 10.80 2.77 3.05
CA PRO A 92 11.79 2.29 2.07
C PRO A 92 12.18 0.81 2.25
N ASP A 93 11.69 0.13 3.29
CA ASP A 93 11.99 -1.28 3.55
C ASP A 93 11.30 -2.19 2.53
N GLU A 94 12.08 -2.81 1.65
CA GLU A 94 11.60 -3.68 0.57
C GLU A 94 11.53 -5.14 0.99
N ILE A 95 10.59 -5.84 0.39
CA ILE A 95 10.45 -7.30 0.49
C ILE A 95 10.02 -7.84 -0.88
N THR A 96 10.51 -9.03 -1.26
CA THR A 96 10.01 -9.73 -2.43
C THR A 96 8.57 -10.21 -2.19
N ILE A 97 7.78 -10.39 -3.24
CA ILE A 97 6.41 -10.90 -3.07
C ILE A 97 6.42 -12.36 -2.61
N SER A 98 7.42 -13.16 -3.01
CA SER A 98 7.60 -14.52 -2.50
C SER A 98 7.85 -14.54 -0.99
N ASP A 99 8.84 -13.78 -0.49
CA ASP A 99 9.14 -13.71 0.94
C ASP A 99 7.95 -13.17 1.73
N PHE A 100 7.22 -12.22 1.14
CA PHE A 100 6.02 -11.68 1.76
C PHE A 100 4.90 -12.72 1.86
N ALA A 101 4.72 -13.59 0.86
CA ALA A 101 3.76 -14.69 0.94
C ALA A 101 4.10 -15.67 2.07
N GLU A 102 5.38 -16.00 2.25
CA GLU A 102 5.86 -16.83 3.36
C GLU A 102 5.64 -16.15 4.73
N GLU A 103 5.88 -14.82 4.81
CA GLU A 103 5.59 -14.05 6.01
C GLU A 103 4.11 -14.12 6.39
N ILE A 104 3.20 -14.04 5.41
CA ILE A 104 1.74 -14.17 5.64
C ILE A 104 1.36 -15.60 6.06
N ILE A 105 1.90 -16.63 5.44
CA ILE A 105 1.66 -18.03 5.85
C ILE A 105 2.06 -18.21 7.32
N LYS A 106 3.24 -17.74 7.70
CA LYS A 106 3.74 -17.81 9.08
C LYS A 106 2.86 -17.01 10.06
N LEU A 107 2.43 -15.81 9.67
CA LEU A 107 1.61 -14.94 10.50
C LEU A 107 0.21 -15.52 10.75
N THR A 108 -0.40 -16.08 9.70
CA THR A 108 -1.78 -16.61 9.76
C THR A 108 -1.86 -18.03 10.27
N GLY A 109 -0.75 -18.79 10.20
CA GLY A 109 -0.72 -20.21 10.49
C GLY A 109 -1.51 -21.08 9.51
N THR A 110 -1.81 -20.55 8.31
CA THR A 110 -2.53 -21.30 7.27
C THR A 110 -1.70 -22.48 6.76
N THR A 111 -2.37 -23.55 6.36
CA THR A 111 -1.76 -24.72 5.71
C THR A 111 -1.79 -24.61 4.18
N GLN A 112 -2.30 -23.53 3.64
CA GLN A 112 -2.42 -23.28 2.21
C GLN A 112 -1.04 -23.06 1.59
N LYS A 113 -0.95 -23.29 0.27
CA LYS A 113 0.29 -23.19 -0.50
C LYS A 113 0.36 -21.86 -1.24
N VAL A 114 1.54 -21.52 -1.72
CA VAL A 114 1.74 -20.46 -2.71
C VAL A 114 1.55 -21.07 -4.10
N ILE A 115 0.70 -20.45 -4.91
CA ILE A 115 0.52 -20.78 -6.32
C ILE A 115 0.95 -19.59 -7.18
N TYR A 116 1.58 -19.89 -8.32
CA TYR A 116 2.10 -18.86 -9.22
C TYR A 116 1.19 -18.74 -10.44
N LYS A 117 0.93 -17.49 -10.86
CA LYS A 117 0.16 -17.13 -12.06
C LYS A 117 0.95 -16.16 -12.92
N ASP A 118 0.57 -16.03 -14.17
CA ASP A 118 1.22 -15.11 -15.11
C ASP A 118 1.21 -13.66 -14.57
N LEU A 119 2.35 -12.98 -14.73
CA LEU A 119 2.49 -11.60 -14.30
C LEU A 119 1.62 -10.68 -15.17
N PRO A 120 0.80 -9.80 -14.58
CA PRO A 120 0.05 -8.80 -15.34
C PRO A 120 0.99 -7.89 -16.17
N VAL A 121 0.52 -7.53 -17.36
CA VAL A 121 1.26 -6.62 -18.25
C VAL A 121 1.49 -5.28 -17.54
N ASN A 122 2.74 -4.80 -17.56
CA ASN A 122 3.17 -3.53 -16.94
C ASN A 122 3.18 -3.48 -15.40
N ASP A 123 3.18 -4.61 -14.70
CA ASP A 123 3.44 -4.58 -13.26
C ASP A 123 4.94 -4.25 -13.00
N PRO A 124 5.25 -3.18 -12.23
CA PRO A 124 6.64 -2.79 -12.03
C PRO A 124 7.39 -3.82 -11.19
N MET A 125 8.64 -4.13 -11.57
CA MET A 125 9.49 -5.06 -10.82
C MET A 125 9.89 -4.49 -9.46
N GLN A 126 10.06 -3.18 -9.34
CA GLN A 126 10.44 -2.51 -8.10
C GLN A 126 9.57 -1.28 -7.83
N ARG A 127 9.15 -1.10 -6.56
CA ARG A 127 8.46 0.10 -6.11
C ARG A 127 8.91 0.45 -4.70
N GLN A 128 9.97 1.26 -4.61
CA GLN A 128 10.58 1.73 -3.37
C GLN A 128 10.58 3.26 -3.33
N PRO A 129 10.13 3.90 -2.22
CA PRO A 129 10.25 5.35 -2.08
C PRO A 129 11.65 5.78 -1.66
N ASP A 130 12.18 6.80 -2.31
CA ASP A 130 13.20 7.66 -1.71
C ASP A 130 12.50 8.67 -0.79
N ILE A 131 12.75 8.58 0.51
CA ILE A 131 12.15 9.44 1.55
C ILE A 131 13.10 10.50 2.09
N THR A 132 14.22 10.75 1.42
CA THR A 132 15.24 11.74 1.85
C THR A 132 14.60 13.10 2.14
N LYS A 133 13.78 13.61 1.23
CA LYS A 133 13.06 14.88 1.44
C LYS A 133 12.11 14.86 2.63
N ALA A 134 11.37 13.78 2.84
CA ALA A 134 10.48 13.66 3.99
C ALA A 134 11.25 13.71 5.30
N LYS A 135 12.42 13.08 5.34
CA LYS A 135 13.31 13.09 6.49
C LYS A 135 13.90 14.46 6.77
N GLU A 136 14.43 15.13 5.74
CA GLU A 136 15.12 16.42 5.88
C GLU A 136 14.14 17.58 6.14
N ILE A 137 13.00 17.61 5.44
CA ILE A 137 12.06 18.74 5.47
C ILE A 137 11.03 18.59 6.59
N LEU A 138 10.53 17.37 6.80
CA LEU A 138 9.44 17.09 7.73
C LEU A 138 9.90 16.45 9.04
N GLY A 139 11.17 16.04 9.15
CA GLY A 139 11.66 15.21 10.26
C GLY A 139 10.90 13.89 10.37
N TRP A 140 10.38 13.36 9.22
CA TRP A 140 9.52 12.19 9.19
C TRP A 140 10.24 10.96 8.63
N THR A 141 10.02 9.83 9.29
CA THR A 141 10.37 8.49 8.82
C THR A 141 9.27 7.52 9.24
N ALA A 142 9.09 6.42 8.51
CA ALA A 142 8.24 5.32 8.95
C ALA A 142 8.82 4.70 10.24
N LYS A 143 7.97 4.44 11.23
CA LYS A 143 8.34 3.95 12.57
C LYS A 143 7.81 2.56 12.85
N VAL A 144 6.62 2.24 12.33
CA VAL A 144 5.98 0.95 12.55
C VAL A 144 6.66 -0.10 11.70
N LYS A 145 7.22 -1.11 12.36
CA LYS A 145 7.82 -2.26 11.69
C LYS A 145 6.74 -3.05 10.95
N ARG A 146 7.10 -3.61 9.77
CA ARG A 146 6.15 -4.39 8.94
C ARG A 146 5.50 -5.52 9.74
N GLU A 147 6.27 -6.28 10.49
CA GLU A 147 5.78 -7.39 11.32
C GLU A 147 4.69 -6.94 12.32
N GLU A 148 4.91 -5.83 13.02
CA GLU A 148 3.95 -5.25 13.96
C GLU A 148 2.67 -4.79 13.26
N GLY A 149 2.81 -3.97 12.21
CA GLY A 149 1.67 -3.46 11.44
C GLY A 149 0.87 -4.57 10.77
N MET A 150 1.54 -5.64 10.29
CA MET A 150 0.88 -6.80 9.69
C MET A 150 0.07 -7.59 10.73
N LYS A 151 0.59 -7.76 11.94
CA LYS A 151 -0.15 -8.41 13.03
C LYS A 151 -1.44 -7.65 13.36
N ILE A 152 -1.37 -6.34 13.53
CA ILE A 152 -2.55 -5.50 13.79
C ILE A 152 -3.55 -5.59 12.63
N THR A 153 -3.06 -5.55 11.39
CA THR A 153 -3.89 -5.66 10.19
C THR A 153 -4.58 -7.01 10.09
N TYR A 154 -3.86 -8.10 10.37
CA TYR A 154 -4.40 -9.45 10.38
C TYR A 154 -5.47 -9.64 11.45
N GLU A 155 -5.24 -9.19 12.69
CA GLU A 155 -6.24 -9.28 13.76
C GLU A 155 -7.54 -8.54 13.41
N TYR A 156 -7.43 -7.40 12.73
CA TYR A 156 -8.61 -6.71 12.20
C TYR A 156 -9.38 -7.57 11.18
N PHE A 157 -8.71 -8.13 10.17
CA PHE A 157 -9.38 -8.96 9.17
C PHE A 157 -9.95 -10.25 9.78
N LYS A 158 -9.27 -10.85 10.74
CA LYS A 158 -9.74 -12.02 11.48
C LYS A 158 -11.01 -11.75 12.30
N SER A 159 -11.23 -10.49 12.70
CA SER A 159 -12.44 -10.08 13.44
C SER A 159 -13.66 -9.85 12.55
N LEU A 160 -13.50 -9.87 11.22
CA LEU A 160 -14.60 -9.72 10.28
C LEU A 160 -15.50 -10.97 10.27
N SER A 161 -16.79 -10.77 10.04
CA SER A 161 -17.72 -11.88 9.87
C SER A 161 -17.44 -12.68 8.60
N PRO A 162 -17.85 -13.96 8.52
CA PRO A 162 -17.73 -14.75 7.30
C PRO A 162 -18.40 -14.08 6.08
N GLU A 163 -19.48 -13.35 6.28
CA GLU A 163 -20.16 -12.62 5.22
C GLU A 163 -19.34 -11.43 4.72
N GLU A 164 -18.61 -10.73 5.60
CA GLU A 164 -17.73 -9.64 5.22
C GLU A 164 -16.46 -10.15 4.51
N LEU A 165 -15.93 -11.32 4.94
CA LEU A 165 -14.83 -11.99 4.28
C LEU A 165 -15.22 -12.54 2.90
N ALA A 166 -16.47 -13.00 2.74
CA ALA A 166 -17.02 -13.54 1.49
C ALA A 166 -17.53 -12.47 0.52
N LYS A 167 -17.65 -11.23 0.92
CA LYS A 167 -18.10 -10.12 0.04
C LYS A 167 -17.09 -9.85 -1.09
N GLU A 168 -17.02 -10.78 -2.02
CA GLU A 168 -16.43 -10.65 -3.34
C GLU A 168 -17.38 -9.94 -4.31
N GLU A 169 -17.79 -8.76 -4.02
CA GLU A 169 -18.30 -7.94 -5.10
C GLU A 169 -17.11 -7.31 -5.82
N HIS A 170 -16.67 -7.94 -6.90
CA HIS A 170 -16.04 -7.25 -8.00
C HIS A 170 -17.01 -6.17 -8.47
N LYS A 171 -16.96 -5.01 -7.86
CA LYS A 171 -17.53 -3.82 -8.49
C LYS A 171 -16.70 -3.62 -9.74
N ASP A 172 -17.30 -3.99 -10.87
CA ASP A 172 -16.77 -3.70 -12.19
C ASP A 172 -16.60 -2.19 -12.33
N PHE A 173 -15.39 -1.73 -12.03
CA PHE A 173 -15.03 -0.32 -12.13
C PHE A 173 -14.99 0.18 -13.60
N SER A 174 -15.14 -0.73 -14.59
CA SER A 174 -15.21 -0.33 -16.00
C SER A 174 -16.39 0.61 -16.27
N LYS A 175 -17.43 0.55 -15.44
CA LYS A 175 -18.61 1.43 -15.51
C LYS A 175 -18.37 2.88 -15.05
N TYR A 176 -17.21 3.18 -14.43
CA TYR A 176 -16.87 4.51 -13.91
C TYR A 176 -15.66 5.14 -14.61
N ILE A 177 -15.16 4.53 -15.68
CA ILE A 177 -14.13 5.11 -16.55
C ILE A 177 -14.87 5.87 -17.65
N TYR A 178 -15.01 7.19 -17.45
CA TYR A 178 -15.37 8.15 -18.50
C TYR A 178 -14.10 8.74 -19.12
#